data_661f50d52e24bb75a5d516f25eeb8733
#
_entry.id   661f50d52e24bb75a5d516f25eeb8733
#
_cell.length_a   1.000
_cell.length_b   1.000
_cell.length_c   1.000
_cell.angle_alpha   90.00
_cell.angle_beta   90.00
_cell.angle_gamma   90.00
#
_symmetry.space_group_name_H-M   'P 1'
#
loop_
_entity.id
_entity.type
_entity.pdbx_description
1 polymer ?
#
loop_
_entity_poly.entity_id
_entity_poly.type
_entity_poly.pdbx_seq_one_letter_code
_entity_poly.pdbx_strand_id
1 'polypeptide(L)'
;LLCRLACLGLTDVKDAADPTCGSGSLLLRLKNYANVRNYYGQELTSTTYNLARMNMILRGIPYRNFNIYNGDTLEHDYFGDMKFRVQVANPPYSANWSADMHFMEDERFNEYGKLAPKSKADFAFVQHMVYHMDEDGRAVVLLPHGVLFRGAAEEVIRKHLIQKLNVLDAVIGLPANLFFGTGIPVCVLVLKRERNGNSDNILFI
;
A
#
# COMPACT_ATOMS: atom_id res chain seq x y z
N LEU A 1 9.12 -11.34 -0.18
CA LEU A 1 8.85 -10.94 1.20
C LEU A 1 7.45 -10.35 1.32
N LEU A 2 7.11 -9.20 0.68
CA LEU A 2 5.84 -8.47 0.86
C LEU A 2 4.63 -9.38 0.68
N CYS A 3 4.54 -10.10 -0.44
CA CYS A 3 3.40 -10.98 -0.72
C CYS A 3 3.25 -12.11 0.31
N ARG A 4 4.38 -12.66 0.79
CA ARG A 4 4.36 -13.69 1.83
C ARG A 4 3.83 -13.14 3.16
N LEU A 5 4.25 -11.92 3.55
CA LEU A 5 3.75 -11.26 4.75
C LEU A 5 2.26 -10.91 4.61
N ALA A 6 1.86 -10.40 3.46
CA ALA A 6 0.48 -10.01 3.19
C ALA A 6 -0.49 -11.21 3.23
N CYS A 7 -0.04 -12.38 2.77
CA CYS A 7 -0.86 -13.60 2.74
C CYS A 7 -0.61 -14.55 3.93
N LEU A 8 0.20 -14.16 4.93
CA LEU A 8 0.56 -15.05 6.04
C LEU A 8 -0.68 -15.53 6.80
N GLY A 9 -0.89 -16.86 6.84
CA GLY A 9 -2.06 -17.49 7.49
C GLY A 9 -3.35 -17.42 6.67
N LEU A 10 -3.31 -16.93 5.42
CA LEU A 10 -4.46 -16.90 4.52
C LEU A 10 -4.33 -17.99 3.46
N THR A 11 -5.39 -18.73 3.22
CA THR A 11 -5.53 -19.68 2.11
C THR A 11 -6.25 -19.06 0.93
N ASP A 12 -7.28 -18.26 1.20
CA ASP A 12 -8.14 -17.65 0.21
C ASP A 12 -8.26 -16.13 0.42
N VAL A 13 -8.13 -15.41 -0.66
CA VAL A 13 -8.26 -13.94 -0.71
C VAL A 13 -9.25 -13.58 -1.80
N LYS A 14 -10.38 -12.98 -1.42
CA LYS A 14 -11.40 -12.58 -2.36
C LYS A 14 -10.90 -11.47 -3.27
N ASP A 15 -10.43 -10.38 -2.69
CA ASP A 15 -10.01 -9.17 -3.38
C ASP A 15 -8.64 -8.72 -2.87
N ALA A 16 -7.68 -8.57 -3.77
CA ALA A 16 -6.34 -8.06 -3.46
C ALA A 16 -6.03 -6.82 -4.29
N ALA A 17 -5.31 -5.85 -3.70
CA ALA A 17 -5.00 -4.59 -4.38
C ALA A 17 -3.53 -4.17 -4.29
N ASP A 18 -3.10 -3.39 -5.28
CA ASP A 18 -1.86 -2.63 -5.31
C ASP A 18 -2.13 -1.25 -5.92
N PRO A 19 -2.15 -0.18 -5.11
CA PRO A 19 -2.45 1.17 -5.59
C PRO A 19 -1.35 1.79 -6.46
N THR A 20 -0.20 1.13 -6.58
CA THR A 20 0.95 1.57 -7.39
C THR A 20 1.54 0.38 -8.14
N CYS A 21 0.68 -0.33 -8.87
CA CYS A 21 0.96 -1.71 -9.25
C CYS A 21 2.10 -1.89 -10.26
N GLY A 22 2.57 -0.84 -10.91
CA GLY A 22 3.63 -0.93 -11.90
C GLY A 22 3.26 -1.94 -12.99
N SER A 23 4.14 -2.89 -13.25
CA SER A 23 3.91 -3.99 -14.19
C SER A 23 2.99 -5.11 -13.66
N GLY A 24 2.39 -4.94 -12.47
CA GLY A 24 1.55 -5.95 -11.82
C GLY A 24 2.32 -7.08 -11.13
N SER A 25 3.64 -6.94 -10.98
CA SER A 25 4.49 -8.03 -10.48
C SER A 25 4.18 -8.45 -9.04
N LEU A 26 3.87 -7.50 -8.14
CA LEU A 26 3.48 -7.81 -6.76
C LEU A 26 2.13 -8.51 -6.74
N LEU A 27 1.13 -7.97 -7.43
CA LEU A 27 -0.20 -8.58 -7.54
C LEU A 27 -0.12 -10.02 -8.03
N LEU A 28 0.58 -10.25 -9.13
CA LEU A 28 0.76 -11.59 -9.72
C LEU A 28 1.47 -12.56 -8.77
N ARG A 29 2.36 -12.06 -7.94
CA ARG A 29 3.10 -12.90 -6.99
C ARG A 29 2.26 -13.35 -5.80
N LEU A 30 1.15 -12.68 -5.48
CA LEU A 30 0.25 -13.07 -4.40
C LEU A 30 -0.30 -14.49 -4.59
N LYS A 31 -0.60 -14.89 -5.83
CA LYS A 31 -1.10 -16.25 -6.14
C LYS A 31 -0.17 -17.40 -5.72
N ASN A 32 1.10 -17.11 -5.44
CA ASN A 32 2.05 -18.11 -4.95
C ASN A 32 1.88 -18.39 -3.44
N TYR A 33 1.08 -17.56 -2.74
CA TYR A 33 0.95 -17.62 -1.28
C TYR A 33 -0.51 -17.79 -0.83
N ALA A 34 -1.48 -17.42 -1.66
CA ALA A 34 -2.90 -17.60 -1.39
C ALA A 34 -3.68 -17.74 -2.71
N ASN A 35 -4.85 -18.34 -2.65
CA ASN A 35 -5.80 -18.39 -3.76
C ASN A 35 -6.50 -17.04 -3.89
N VAL A 36 -5.98 -16.16 -4.74
CA VAL A 36 -6.55 -14.81 -4.96
C VAL A 36 -7.57 -14.88 -6.07
N ARG A 37 -8.80 -14.42 -5.77
CA ARG A 37 -9.91 -14.44 -6.73
C ARG A 37 -9.88 -13.25 -7.67
N ASN A 38 -9.77 -12.02 -7.12
CA ASN A 38 -9.79 -10.80 -7.92
C ASN A 38 -8.58 -9.92 -7.57
N TYR A 39 -8.04 -9.29 -8.61
CA TYR A 39 -6.87 -8.42 -8.52
C TYR A 39 -7.24 -6.99 -8.94
N TYR A 40 -6.88 -6.02 -8.13
CA TYR A 40 -7.12 -4.61 -8.39
C TYR A 40 -5.80 -3.86 -8.37
N GLY A 41 -5.58 -3.01 -9.35
CA GLY A 41 -4.38 -2.20 -9.41
C GLY A 41 -4.64 -0.82 -9.98
N GLN A 42 -3.80 0.12 -9.60
CA GLN A 42 -3.77 1.44 -10.22
C GLN A 42 -2.33 1.79 -10.59
N GLU A 43 -2.14 2.37 -11.77
CA GLU A 43 -0.83 2.73 -12.30
C GLU A 43 -0.91 4.05 -13.07
N LEU A 44 -0.02 4.97 -12.72
CA LEU A 44 0.03 6.32 -13.29
C LEU A 44 0.39 6.30 -14.78
N THR A 45 1.41 5.53 -15.14
CA THR A 45 2.01 5.54 -16.48
C THR A 45 1.26 4.60 -17.44
N SER A 46 0.68 5.13 -18.50
CA SER A 46 -0.12 4.35 -19.48
C SER A 46 0.62 3.16 -20.08
N THR A 47 1.92 3.31 -20.36
CA THR A 47 2.74 2.21 -20.90
C THR A 47 2.86 1.07 -19.87
N THR A 48 3.13 1.41 -18.61
CA THR A 48 3.26 0.43 -17.52
C THR A 48 1.92 -0.20 -17.16
N TYR A 49 0.84 0.59 -17.19
CA TYR A 49 -0.54 0.09 -17.06
C TYR A 49 -0.86 -0.98 -18.12
N ASN A 50 -0.54 -0.71 -19.40
CA ASN A 50 -0.76 -1.70 -20.45
C ASN A 50 0.08 -2.96 -20.26
N LEU A 51 1.33 -2.79 -19.80
CA LEU A 51 2.20 -3.91 -19.43
C LEU A 51 1.61 -4.74 -18.28
N ALA A 52 1.05 -4.11 -17.25
CA ALA A 52 0.40 -4.82 -16.14
C ALA A 52 -0.75 -5.68 -16.64
N ARG A 53 -1.64 -5.14 -17.46
CA ARG A 53 -2.77 -5.88 -18.04
C ARG A 53 -2.31 -7.05 -18.91
N MET A 54 -1.30 -6.83 -19.75
CA MET A 54 -0.70 -7.90 -20.56
C MET A 54 -0.12 -9.00 -19.66
N ASN A 55 0.60 -8.64 -18.60
CA ASN A 55 1.17 -9.59 -17.65
C ASN A 55 0.08 -10.40 -16.94
N MET A 56 -1.07 -9.80 -16.55
CA MET A 56 -2.20 -10.53 -15.98
C MET A 56 -2.68 -11.62 -16.92
N ILE A 57 -2.91 -11.28 -18.20
CA ILE A 57 -3.37 -12.23 -19.23
C ILE A 57 -2.34 -13.33 -19.47
N LEU A 58 -1.07 -12.98 -19.69
CA LEU A 58 0.01 -13.94 -19.94
C LEU A 58 0.25 -14.90 -18.77
N ARG A 59 -0.06 -14.48 -17.56
CA ARG A 59 0.05 -15.31 -16.36
C ARG A 59 -1.22 -16.08 -16.03
N GLY A 60 -2.20 -16.08 -16.95
CA GLY A 60 -3.42 -16.87 -16.87
C GLY A 60 -4.47 -16.34 -15.90
N ILE A 61 -4.43 -15.05 -15.55
CA ILE A 61 -5.51 -14.44 -14.77
C ILE A 61 -6.67 -14.13 -15.73
N PRO A 62 -7.86 -14.69 -15.52
CA PRO A 62 -9.01 -14.40 -16.39
C PRO A 62 -9.33 -12.89 -16.39
N TYR A 63 -9.70 -12.35 -17.54
CA TYR A 63 -9.97 -10.91 -17.70
C TYR A 63 -11.01 -10.38 -16.71
N ARG A 64 -12.01 -11.16 -16.36
CA ARG A 64 -13.04 -10.83 -15.37
C ARG A 64 -12.53 -10.77 -13.92
N ASN A 65 -11.32 -11.27 -13.67
CA ASN A 65 -10.73 -11.40 -12.32
C ASN A 65 -9.64 -10.34 -12.07
N PHE A 66 -9.42 -9.38 -12.97
CA PHE A 66 -8.54 -8.27 -12.70
C PHE A 66 -9.09 -6.95 -13.22
N ASN A 67 -8.89 -5.90 -12.45
CA ASN A 67 -9.24 -4.52 -12.77
C ASN A 67 -8.00 -3.66 -12.52
N ILE A 68 -7.32 -3.29 -13.58
CA ILE A 68 -6.19 -2.37 -13.52
C ILE A 68 -6.65 -1.04 -14.10
N TYR A 69 -6.45 0.04 -13.36
CA TYR A 69 -6.84 1.39 -13.72
C TYR A 69 -5.62 2.23 -14.09
N ASN A 70 -5.77 3.15 -15.05
CA ASN A 70 -4.72 4.08 -15.41
C ASN A 70 -5.02 5.47 -14.86
N GLY A 71 -4.22 5.93 -13.94
CA GLY A 71 -4.34 7.25 -13.33
C GLY A 71 -3.53 7.39 -12.05
N ASP A 72 -3.42 8.63 -11.59
CA ASP A 72 -2.76 8.95 -10.32
C ASP A 72 -3.66 8.54 -9.15
N THR A 73 -3.17 7.63 -8.33
CA THR A 73 -3.89 7.08 -7.19
C THR A 73 -4.25 8.13 -6.14
N LEU A 74 -3.41 9.11 -5.94
CA LEU A 74 -3.64 10.13 -4.93
C LEU A 74 -4.64 11.18 -5.42
N GLU A 75 -4.56 11.56 -6.71
CA GLU A 75 -5.43 12.55 -7.33
C GLU A 75 -6.81 11.98 -7.72
N HIS A 76 -6.85 10.72 -8.18
CA HIS A 76 -8.07 10.05 -8.66
C HIS A 76 -8.12 8.62 -8.16
N ASP A 77 -8.85 8.40 -7.09
CA ASP A 77 -9.08 7.08 -6.53
C ASP A 77 -10.11 6.29 -7.37
N TYR A 78 -9.63 5.34 -8.15
CA TYR A 78 -10.49 4.46 -8.93
C TYR A 78 -11.02 3.25 -8.15
N PHE A 79 -10.59 3.05 -6.92
CA PHE A 79 -11.14 2.00 -6.06
C PHE A 79 -12.47 2.40 -5.40
N GLY A 80 -12.73 3.70 -5.25
CA GLY A 80 -13.97 4.21 -4.65
C GLY A 80 -14.20 3.65 -3.24
N ASP A 81 -15.33 3.05 -3.00
CA ASP A 81 -15.68 2.49 -1.66
C ASP A 81 -15.16 1.08 -1.42
N MET A 82 -14.37 0.52 -2.35
CA MET A 82 -13.88 -0.85 -2.23
C MET A 82 -12.94 -1.00 -1.04
N LYS A 83 -13.10 -2.14 -0.35
CA LYS A 83 -12.21 -2.56 0.75
C LYS A 83 -11.53 -3.88 0.36
N PHE A 84 -10.27 -4.03 0.75
CA PHE A 84 -9.44 -5.16 0.36
C PHE A 84 -8.92 -5.90 1.58
N ARG A 85 -9.01 -7.21 1.53
CA ARG A 85 -8.43 -8.06 2.55
C ARG A 85 -6.89 -8.07 2.50
N VAL A 86 -6.33 -7.99 1.30
CA VAL A 86 -4.88 -7.99 1.08
C VAL A 86 -4.49 -6.82 0.19
N GLN A 87 -3.57 -6.00 0.67
CA GLN A 87 -2.94 -4.97 -0.13
C GLN A 87 -1.42 -5.10 -0.06
N VAL A 88 -0.77 -4.88 -1.19
CA VAL A 88 0.69 -4.81 -1.30
C VAL A 88 1.07 -3.57 -2.10
N ALA A 89 2.15 -2.89 -1.74
CA ALA A 89 2.62 -1.76 -2.53
C ALA A 89 4.13 -1.56 -2.42
N ASN A 90 4.70 -1.10 -3.51
CA ASN A 90 6.03 -0.50 -3.58
C ASN A 90 5.89 0.85 -4.29
N PRO A 91 5.37 1.87 -3.60
CA PRO A 91 5.14 3.17 -4.22
C PRO A 91 6.44 3.87 -4.57
N PRO A 92 6.43 4.88 -5.47
CA PRO A 92 7.61 5.67 -5.77
C PRO A 92 8.05 6.43 -4.51
N TYR A 93 9.32 6.24 -4.08
CA TYR A 93 9.81 6.82 -2.84
C TYR A 93 9.92 8.34 -2.91
N SER A 94 9.38 8.99 -1.89
CA SER A 94 9.39 10.46 -1.77
C SER A 94 8.92 11.17 -3.04
N ALA A 95 7.91 10.64 -3.71
CA ALA A 95 7.31 11.28 -4.87
C ALA A 95 6.63 12.60 -4.50
N ASN A 96 6.58 13.52 -5.45
CA ASN A 96 5.74 14.71 -5.34
C ASN A 96 4.28 14.33 -5.60
N TRP A 97 3.37 15.03 -4.93
CA TRP A 97 1.94 15.01 -5.18
C TRP A 97 1.35 16.41 -4.97
N SER A 98 0.10 16.66 -5.30
CA SER A 98 -0.46 18.02 -5.21
C SER A 98 -0.55 18.51 -3.78
N ALA A 99 -0.91 17.64 -2.82
CA ALA A 99 -1.20 17.99 -1.43
C ALA A 99 -2.15 19.19 -1.32
N ASP A 100 -3.12 19.27 -2.25
CA ASP A 100 -4.08 20.36 -2.30
C ASP A 100 -5.01 20.33 -1.08
N MET A 101 -5.42 21.52 -0.62
CA MET A 101 -6.23 21.63 0.60
C MET A 101 -7.58 20.93 0.51
N HIS A 102 -8.13 20.70 -0.69
CA HIS A 102 -9.37 19.96 -0.86
C HIS A 102 -9.26 18.50 -0.36
N PHE A 103 -8.05 17.92 -0.33
CA PHE A 103 -7.82 16.59 0.25
C PHE A 103 -8.03 16.54 1.78
N MET A 104 -8.14 17.69 2.45
CA MET A 104 -8.57 17.70 3.85
C MET A 104 -10.05 17.32 4.02
N GLU A 105 -10.83 17.31 2.94
CA GLU A 105 -12.23 16.86 2.91
C GLU A 105 -12.36 15.42 2.39
N ASP A 106 -11.30 14.86 1.81
CA ASP A 106 -11.24 13.49 1.30
C ASP A 106 -11.15 12.49 2.48
N GLU A 107 -12.04 11.52 2.50
CA GLU A 107 -12.13 10.51 3.57
C GLU A 107 -10.84 9.71 3.79
N ARG A 108 -10.00 9.61 2.78
CA ARG A 108 -8.69 8.95 2.89
C ARG A 108 -7.72 9.70 3.81
N PHE A 109 -7.88 11.03 3.95
CA PHE A 109 -6.91 11.90 4.59
C PHE A 109 -7.46 12.75 5.73
N ASN A 110 -8.77 13.03 5.77
CA ASN A 110 -9.40 14.02 6.64
C ASN A 110 -9.21 13.74 8.14
N GLU A 111 -9.27 12.47 8.55
CA GLU A 111 -9.18 12.09 9.96
C GLU A 111 -7.80 12.33 10.60
N TYR A 112 -6.75 12.46 9.78
CA TYR A 112 -5.38 12.63 10.28
C TYR A 112 -5.06 14.09 10.66
N GLY A 113 -5.87 15.06 10.26
CA GLY A 113 -5.71 16.48 10.56
C GLY A 113 -4.52 17.16 9.87
N LYS A 114 -3.75 16.43 9.08
CA LYS A 114 -2.62 16.91 8.26
C LYS A 114 -2.48 16.06 7.00
N LEU A 115 -2.18 16.74 5.88
CA LEU A 115 -1.76 16.06 4.66
C LEU A 115 -0.27 15.71 4.71
N ALA A 116 0.11 14.63 4.05
CA ALA A 116 1.51 14.32 3.80
C ALA A 116 2.20 15.47 3.04
N PRO A 117 3.50 15.72 3.25
CA PRO A 117 4.19 16.83 2.57
C PRO A 117 4.11 16.69 1.05
N LYS A 118 3.92 17.83 0.35
CA LYS A 118 3.86 17.88 -1.12
C LYS A 118 5.04 17.17 -1.82
N SER A 119 6.22 17.24 -1.22
CA SER A 119 7.44 16.63 -1.76
C SER A 119 7.71 15.20 -1.28
N LYS A 120 6.77 14.60 -0.53
CA LYS A 120 6.92 13.26 0.08
C LYS A 120 5.56 12.60 0.26
N ALA A 121 5.07 11.99 -0.80
CA ALA A 121 3.78 11.28 -0.81
C ALA A 121 3.78 9.95 -0.03
N ASP A 122 4.90 9.56 0.58
CA ASP A 122 5.04 8.26 1.23
C ASP A 122 3.84 7.92 2.14
N PHE A 123 3.47 8.84 3.05
CA PHE A 123 2.32 8.64 3.93
C PHE A 123 0.96 8.82 3.25
N ALA A 124 0.86 9.57 2.16
CA ALA A 124 -0.39 9.65 1.41
C ALA A 124 -0.77 8.28 0.83
N PHE A 125 0.18 7.53 0.31
CA PHE A 125 -0.05 6.14 -0.10
C PHE A 125 -0.43 5.24 1.08
N VAL A 126 0.20 5.40 2.24
CA VAL A 126 -0.16 4.62 3.45
C VAL A 126 -1.60 4.92 3.87
N GLN A 127 -1.99 6.21 3.93
CA GLN A 127 -3.35 6.63 4.28
C GLN A 127 -4.38 6.07 3.30
N HIS A 128 -4.11 6.14 1.99
CA HIS A 128 -4.94 5.52 0.95
C HIS A 128 -5.10 4.00 1.18
N MET A 129 -4.01 3.28 1.45
CA MET A 129 -4.08 1.84 1.73
C MET A 129 -4.87 1.53 3.01
N VAL A 130 -4.71 2.34 4.07
CA VAL A 130 -5.46 2.18 5.32
C VAL A 130 -6.95 2.42 5.10
N TYR A 131 -7.31 3.44 4.31
CA TYR A 131 -8.70 3.69 3.95
C TYR A 131 -9.34 2.49 3.24
N HIS A 132 -8.64 1.89 2.30
CA HIS A 132 -9.11 0.71 1.54
C HIS A 132 -8.90 -0.63 2.24
N MET A 133 -8.46 -0.65 3.49
CA MET A 133 -8.27 -1.90 4.22
C MET A 133 -9.60 -2.39 4.79
N ASP A 134 -9.95 -3.65 4.52
CA ASP A 134 -11.13 -4.32 5.06
C ASP A 134 -11.02 -4.49 6.59
N GLU A 135 -12.07 -4.88 7.27
CA GLU A 135 -12.08 -5.10 8.73
C GLU A 135 -11.05 -6.15 9.16
N ASP A 136 -10.93 -7.25 8.42
CA ASP A 136 -9.89 -8.27 8.61
C ASP A 136 -8.69 -8.07 7.66
N GLY A 137 -8.57 -6.87 7.11
CA GLY A 137 -7.62 -6.51 6.06
C GLY A 137 -6.19 -6.35 6.56
N ARG A 138 -5.27 -6.58 5.63
CA ARG A 138 -3.83 -6.39 5.82
C ARG A 138 -3.22 -5.65 4.63
N ALA A 139 -2.40 -4.64 4.93
CA ALA A 139 -1.62 -3.92 3.94
C ALA A 139 -0.12 -4.05 4.26
N VAL A 140 0.68 -4.33 3.23
CA VAL A 140 2.13 -4.48 3.35
C VAL A 140 2.79 -3.56 2.33
N VAL A 141 3.51 -2.56 2.81
CA VAL A 141 4.08 -1.50 1.97
C VAL A 141 5.58 -1.33 2.21
N LEU A 142 6.32 -1.15 1.12
CA LEU A 142 7.75 -0.89 1.13
C LEU A 142 8.00 0.62 1.03
N LEU A 143 8.75 1.18 1.97
CA LEU A 143 8.96 2.63 2.09
C LEU A 143 10.40 2.96 2.50
N PRO A 144 10.89 4.17 2.21
CA PRO A 144 12.20 4.60 2.70
C PRO A 144 12.19 4.76 4.22
N HIS A 145 13.32 4.48 4.88
CA HIS A 145 13.46 4.58 6.35
C HIS A 145 13.03 5.94 6.91
N GLY A 146 13.09 7.00 6.12
CA GLY A 146 12.66 8.33 6.52
C GLY A 146 11.25 8.38 7.13
N VAL A 147 10.33 7.53 6.71
CA VAL A 147 8.97 7.46 7.25
C VAL A 147 8.93 7.13 8.74
N LEU A 148 9.99 6.52 9.28
CA LEU A 148 10.06 6.11 10.69
C LEU A 148 10.37 7.27 11.64
N PHE A 149 11.04 8.33 11.17
CA PHE A 149 11.58 9.39 12.05
C PHE A 149 11.34 10.83 11.59
N ARG A 150 10.92 11.07 10.33
CA ARG A 150 10.64 12.44 9.89
C ARG A 150 9.53 13.07 10.72
N GLY A 151 9.70 14.34 11.08
CA GLY A 151 8.80 15.12 11.92
C GLY A 151 7.67 15.82 11.15
N ALA A 152 7.13 16.89 11.75
CA ALA A 152 6.06 17.72 11.19
C ALA A 152 4.80 16.92 10.80
N ALA A 153 4.31 17.06 9.57
CA ALA A 153 3.08 16.40 9.12
C ALA A 153 3.18 14.88 9.17
N GLU A 154 4.34 14.30 8.80
CA GLU A 154 4.53 12.85 8.83
C GLU A 154 4.50 12.28 10.27
N GLU A 155 4.98 13.04 11.26
CA GLU A 155 4.87 12.66 12.67
C GLU A 155 3.42 12.63 13.13
N VAL A 156 2.60 13.61 12.74
CA VAL A 156 1.17 13.66 13.09
C VAL A 156 0.43 12.46 12.50
N ILE A 157 0.64 12.16 11.21
CA ILE A 157 0.04 11.02 10.53
C ILE A 157 0.48 9.71 11.20
N ARG A 158 1.77 9.56 11.47
CA ARG A 158 2.32 8.36 12.12
C ARG A 158 1.74 8.15 13.52
N LYS A 159 1.61 9.21 14.32
CA LYS A 159 0.94 9.14 15.63
C LYS A 159 -0.52 8.71 15.51
N HIS A 160 -1.24 9.21 14.52
CA HIS A 160 -2.63 8.83 14.28
C HIS A 160 -2.75 7.33 13.94
N LEU A 161 -1.92 6.84 13.01
CA LEU A 161 -1.87 5.41 12.63
C LEU A 161 -1.59 4.49 13.82
N ILE A 162 -0.73 4.91 14.75
CA ILE A 162 -0.32 4.10 15.90
C ILE A 162 -1.30 4.24 17.06
N GLN A 163 -1.66 5.48 17.45
CA GLN A 163 -2.36 5.75 18.71
C GLN A 163 -3.88 5.79 18.56
N LYS A 164 -4.40 6.16 17.38
CA LYS A 164 -5.84 6.27 17.12
C LYS A 164 -6.37 5.05 16.38
N LEU A 165 -5.79 4.75 15.24
CA LEU A 165 -6.22 3.61 14.43
C LEU A 165 -5.61 2.29 14.90
N ASN A 166 -4.48 2.34 15.57
CA ASN A 166 -3.73 1.17 16.06
C ASN A 166 -3.51 0.08 15.00
N VAL A 167 -3.19 0.50 13.77
CA VAL A 167 -3.09 -0.42 12.63
C VAL A 167 -1.67 -0.90 12.33
N LEU A 168 -0.62 -0.28 12.90
CA LEU A 168 0.76 -0.67 12.66
C LEU A 168 1.11 -1.94 13.47
N ASP A 169 1.28 -3.06 12.78
CA ASP A 169 1.56 -4.37 13.37
C ASP A 169 3.06 -4.68 13.44
N ALA A 170 3.79 -4.40 12.35
CA ALA A 170 5.24 -4.62 12.33
C ALA A 170 5.99 -3.61 11.44
N VAL A 171 7.26 -3.39 11.80
CA VAL A 171 8.25 -2.65 11.02
C VAL A 171 9.44 -3.57 10.78
N ILE A 172 9.77 -3.83 9.51
CA ILE A 172 10.88 -4.72 9.14
C ILE A 172 11.91 -3.91 8.36
N GLY A 173 13.09 -3.70 8.95
CA GLY A 173 14.22 -3.06 8.28
C GLY A 173 14.81 -3.97 7.22
N LEU A 174 15.18 -3.41 6.06
CA LEU A 174 15.85 -4.16 5.01
C LEU A 174 17.27 -3.61 4.79
N PRO A 175 18.21 -4.47 4.34
CA PRO A 175 19.56 -4.03 4.05
C PRO A 175 19.61 -2.90 3.02
N ALA A 176 20.60 -2.00 3.15
CA ALA A 176 20.87 -1.00 2.12
C ALA A 176 21.30 -1.69 0.81
N ASN A 177 21.19 -0.95 -0.29
CA ASN A 177 21.56 -1.43 -1.64
C ASN A 177 20.80 -2.68 -2.12
N LEU A 178 19.59 -2.90 -1.61
CA LEU A 178 18.76 -4.04 -2.02
C LEU A 178 18.17 -3.86 -3.43
N PHE A 179 18.00 -2.63 -3.89
CA PHE A 179 17.37 -2.31 -5.18
C PHE A 179 18.37 -1.72 -6.17
N PHE A 180 18.23 -2.10 -7.44
CA PHE A 180 19.00 -1.51 -8.51
C PHE A 180 18.75 0.00 -8.62
N GLY A 181 19.80 0.79 -8.76
CA GLY A 181 19.72 2.22 -8.99
C GLY A 181 19.51 3.10 -7.75
N THR A 182 19.38 2.51 -6.55
CA THR A 182 19.28 3.28 -5.31
C THR A 182 19.94 2.57 -4.14
N GLY A 183 20.75 3.33 -3.37
CA GLY A 183 21.32 2.87 -2.10
C GLY A 183 20.45 3.21 -0.88
N ILE A 184 19.25 3.73 -1.09
CA ILE A 184 18.37 4.19 -0.01
C ILE A 184 17.94 2.99 0.85
N PRO A 185 18.18 3.03 2.18
CA PRO A 185 17.68 2.01 3.07
C PRO A 185 16.16 2.09 3.16
N VAL A 186 15.50 0.94 3.11
CA VAL A 186 14.05 0.81 3.11
C VAL A 186 13.56 -0.08 4.23
N CYS A 187 12.29 0.08 4.57
CA CYS A 187 11.59 -0.77 5.52
C CYS A 187 10.25 -1.23 4.95
N VAL A 188 9.75 -2.33 5.47
CA VAL A 188 8.40 -2.80 5.23
C VAL A 188 7.54 -2.44 6.42
N LEU A 189 6.43 -1.75 6.17
CA LEU A 189 5.37 -1.58 7.16
C LEU A 189 4.31 -2.67 6.93
N VAL A 190 3.94 -3.37 7.99
CA VAL A 190 2.82 -4.30 8.01
C VAL A 190 1.69 -3.65 8.79
N LEU A 191 0.58 -3.41 8.13
CA LEU A 191 -0.60 -2.77 8.68
C LEU A 191 -1.74 -3.79 8.74
N LYS A 192 -2.51 -3.81 9.82
CA LYS A 192 -3.68 -4.68 10.01
C LYS A 192 -4.78 -3.92 10.74
N ARG A 193 -6.03 -4.13 10.35
CA ARG A 193 -7.19 -3.67 11.14
C ARG A 193 -7.32 -4.50 12.40
N GLU A 194 -7.36 -5.81 12.25
CA GLU A 194 -7.42 -6.74 13.38
C GLU A 194 -6.03 -7.26 13.71
N ARG A 195 -5.56 -6.99 14.93
CA ARG A 195 -4.22 -7.36 15.41
C ARG A 195 -4.21 -8.58 16.33
N ASN A 196 -5.30 -9.35 16.35
CA ASN A 196 -5.42 -10.66 17.04
C ASN A 196 -4.94 -10.63 18.51
N GLY A 197 -5.37 -9.63 19.28
CA GLY A 197 -4.98 -9.47 20.70
C GLY A 197 -3.58 -8.91 20.92
N ASN A 198 -2.84 -8.53 19.86
CA ASN A 198 -1.50 -7.93 19.98
C ASN A 198 -1.53 -6.40 19.78
N SER A 199 -2.60 -5.75 20.27
CA SER A 199 -2.82 -4.31 20.09
C SER A 199 -1.81 -3.42 20.81
N ASP A 200 -1.15 -3.93 21.86
CA ASP A 200 -0.27 -3.14 22.71
C ASP A 200 1.19 -3.11 22.24
N ASN A 201 1.55 -3.93 21.26
CA ASN A 201 2.93 -4.10 20.81
C ASN A 201 3.06 -3.92 19.30
N ILE A 202 4.19 -3.38 18.86
CA ILE A 202 4.61 -3.33 17.47
C ILE A 202 5.89 -4.16 17.35
N LEU A 203 5.93 -5.10 16.40
CA LEU A 203 7.12 -5.92 16.15
C LEU A 203 8.14 -5.13 15.32
N PHE A 204 9.38 -5.06 15.79
CA PHE A 204 10.52 -4.50 15.04
C PHE A 204 11.52 -5.62 14.71
N ILE A 205 11.92 -5.71 13.44
CA ILE A 205 12.90 -6.68 12.91
C ILE A 205 13.97 -5.93 12.11
#